data_288f4f506af9c3bb17f4f1ce7bac9562
#
_entry.id   288f4f506af9c3bb17f4f1ce7bac9562
#
_cell.length_a   1.000
_cell.length_b   1.000
_cell.length_c   1.000
_cell.angle_alpha   90.00
_cell.angle_beta   90.00
_cell.angle_gamma   90.00
#
_symmetry.space_group_name_H-M   'P 1'
#
loop_
_entity.id
_entity.type
_entity.pdbx_description
1 polymer ?
#
loop_
_entity_poly.entity_id
_entity_poly.type
_entity_poly.pdbx_seq_one_letter_code
_entity_poly.pdbx_strand_id
1 'polypeptide(L)'
;MKLKQFVCKAASIAMCAMIIGTTVVSVNVKADTKATESTVALDTHDDDGVAGILEQDDFDTLEEYQKYLETHPKVQTRQSRVSANKNVKAAATLRYKIKGLTNTAAIQKTYIGSTYIYVIQRIGSDSRLSRCLINGSTATYQDHMTLKNFGHGQTLEWFEHNSKAYFWVTCKANEAYKFKWGTQIGRIQYKAKGSVDYTEIPRFSHMSYANKSGTSIGEVKRVDAALSSDRKKVFFWVMDNTGEIQYSFYNAEKLNAELDKKESEESKFVPCTSSAVKSACYGSFRQSGSNRVLPNDSCQGLEFSDGDSIYIIGGAAGQKPGIDRKS
;
A
#
# COMPACT_ATOMS: atom_id res chain seq x y z
N MET A 1 41.00 -8.21 13.53
CA MET A 1 39.61 -7.96 13.84
C MET A 1 38.92 -7.59 12.53
N LYS A 2 38.20 -8.53 11.89
CA LYS A 2 37.59 -8.32 10.55
C LYS A 2 36.21 -7.71 10.73
N LEU A 3 36.02 -6.49 10.25
CA LEU A 3 34.72 -5.80 10.19
C LEU A 3 33.86 -6.53 9.16
N LYS A 4 32.81 -7.23 9.61
CA LYS A 4 31.79 -7.77 8.72
C LYS A 4 30.93 -6.60 8.24
N GLN A 5 31.06 -6.25 6.98
CA GLN A 5 30.12 -5.39 6.29
C GLN A 5 28.78 -6.14 6.19
N PHE A 6 27.81 -5.71 6.99
CA PHE A 6 26.41 -6.05 6.77
C PHE A 6 25.94 -5.27 5.54
N VAL A 7 25.87 -5.95 4.41
CA VAL A 7 25.12 -5.43 3.25
C VAL A 7 23.65 -5.54 3.59
N CYS A 8 23.09 -4.47 4.12
CA CYS A 8 21.64 -4.30 4.22
C CYS A 8 21.09 -4.26 2.80
N LYS A 9 20.37 -5.31 2.35
CA LYS A 9 19.61 -5.26 1.11
C LYS A 9 18.53 -4.20 1.31
N ALA A 10 18.76 -3.04 0.72
CA ALA A 10 17.84 -1.92 0.78
C ALA A 10 16.48 -2.35 0.23
N ALA A 11 15.43 -2.23 1.04
CA ALA A 11 14.07 -2.28 0.56
C ALA A 11 13.90 -1.17 -0.50
N SER A 12 13.41 -1.54 -1.68
CA SER A 12 13.26 -0.60 -2.78
C SER A 12 12.01 0.24 -2.52
N ILE A 13 12.20 1.44 -2.00
CA ILE A 13 11.13 2.43 -1.89
C ILE A 13 10.93 3.03 -3.28
N ALA A 14 9.86 2.64 -3.96
CA ALA A 14 9.44 3.29 -5.19
C ALA A 14 8.67 4.55 -4.83
N MET A 15 9.25 5.69 -5.11
CA MET A 15 8.61 6.99 -4.97
C MET A 15 7.76 7.25 -6.21
N CYS A 16 6.44 7.25 -6.06
CA CYS A 16 5.53 7.76 -7.09
C CYS A 16 5.69 9.29 -7.19
N ALA A 17 6.65 9.73 -7.99
CA ALA A 17 6.59 11.06 -8.54
C ALA A 17 5.83 10.97 -9.86
N MET A 18 4.77 11.73 -10.05
CA MET A 18 4.19 11.97 -11.38
C MET A 18 5.25 12.70 -12.21
N ILE A 19 6.12 11.95 -12.85
CA ILE A 19 7.02 12.47 -13.87
C ILE A 19 6.61 11.77 -15.15
N ILE A 20 6.24 12.57 -16.14
CA ILE A 20 6.13 12.15 -17.54
C ILE A 20 7.53 11.74 -18.00
N GLY A 21 7.87 10.50 -17.71
CA GLY A 21 9.19 9.91 -17.96
C GLY A 21 9.46 8.82 -16.93
N THR A 22 9.52 7.59 -17.37
CA THR A 22 9.64 6.35 -16.59
C THR A 22 10.96 6.28 -15.79
N THR A 23 11.01 6.93 -14.63
CA THR A 23 12.21 6.96 -13.76
C THR A 23 11.86 6.38 -12.39
N VAL A 24 12.58 5.36 -11.93
CA VAL A 24 12.48 4.78 -10.59
C VAL A 24 13.60 5.31 -9.70
N VAL A 25 13.23 5.84 -8.54
CA VAL A 25 14.16 6.42 -7.55
C VAL A 25 14.10 5.62 -6.25
N SER A 26 15.24 5.24 -5.68
CA SER A 26 15.33 4.59 -4.36
C SER A 26 15.84 5.57 -3.30
N VAL A 27 15.22 5.53 -2.10
CA VAL A 27 15.55 6.41 -0.98
C VAL A 27 15.86 5.59 0.27
N ASN A 28 16.94 5.93 1.01
CA ASN A 28 17.31 5.31 2.29
C ASN A 28 17.10 6.29 3.45
N VAL A 29 16.40 5.87 4.52
CA VAL A 29 16.07 6.72 5.68
C VAL A 29 16.31 5.98 7.01
N LYS A 30 16.81 6.69 8.03
CA LYS A 30 16.97 6.23 9.44
C LYS A 30 16.36 7.24 10.41
N ALA A 31 15.53 6.82 11.35
CA ALA A 31 15.07 7.59 12.53
C ALA A 31 14.31 6.77 13.60
N ASP A 32 14.16 7.23 14.84
CA ASP A 32 13.50 6.57 15.99
C ASP A 32 12.37 7.42 16.61
N THR A 33 11.28 6.77 17.12
CA THR A 33 10.52 7.03 18.38
C THR A 33 9.11 6.41 18.51
N LYS A 34 8.51 6.38 19.75
CA LYS A 34 7.36 5.57 20.25
C LYS A 34 5.96 6.18 20.09
N ALA A 35 4.89 5.36 20.10
CA ALA A 35 3.45 5.73 20.04
C ALA A 35 2.54 5.01 21.06
N THR A 36 1.31 5.53 21.32
CA THR A 36 0.33 5.16 22.36
C THR A 36 -1.06 4.74 21.81
N GLU A 37 -1.83 3.88 22.51
CA GLU A 37 -3.09 3.22 22.07
C GLU A 37 -4.41 3.88 22.53
N SER A 38 -5.54 3.63 21.82
CA SER A 38 -6.94 3.81 22.30
C SER A 38 -7.97 2.95 21.52
N THR A 39 -9.19 2.66 22.11
CA THR A 39 -10.19 1.67 21.65
C THR A 39 -11.59 2.26 21.41
N VAL A 40 -12.43 1.71 20.50
CA VAL A 40 -13.85 2.06 20.22
C VAL A 40 -14.69 0.89 19.67
N ALA A 41 -16.05 1.00 19.65
CA ALA A 41 -17.12 -0.01 19.53
C ALA A 41 -17.55 -0.44 18.10
N LEU A 42 -18.28 -1.58 18.01
CA LEU A 42 -18.66 -2.36 16.81
C LEU A 42 -19.67 -1.72 15.85
N ASP A 43 -19.51 -1.99 14.53
CA ASP A 43 -20.49 -1.84 13.47
C ASP A 43 -20.49 -3.06 12.51
N THR A 44 -21.58 -3.27 11.74
CA THR A 44 -21.95 -4.54 11.06
C THR A 44 -21.83 -4.53 9.54
N HIS A 45 -21.18 -3.54 8.92
CA HIS A 45 -21.13 -3.41 7.46
C HIS A 45 -20.01 -4.22 6.78
N ASP A 46 -20.35 -4.78 5.60
CA ASP A 46 -19.40 -5.39 4.69
C ASP A 46 -18.53 -4.29 4.02
N ASP A 47 -17.24 -4.58 3.77
CA ASP A 47 -16.27 -3.63 3.20
C ASP A 47 -16.58 -3.26 1.74
N ASP A 48 -17.76 -2.71 1.45
CA ASP A 48 -18.17 -2.33 0.10
C ASP A 48 -17.55 -1.03 -0.41
N GLY A 49 -16.87 -0.30 0.48
CA GLY A 49 -16.22 0.96 0.19
C GLY A 49 -17.20 2.08 -0.12
N VAL A 50 -17.26 3.08 0.73
CA VAL A 50 -18.16 4.24 0.58
C VAL A 50 -17.37 5.51 0.34
N ALA A 51 -18.05 6.51 -0.24
CA ALA A 51 -17.52 7.86 -0.35
C ALA A 51 -17.36 8.47 1.05
N GLY A 52 -16.30 9.23 1.26
CA GLY A 52 -16.00 9.92 2.50
C GLY A 52 -15.26 11.21 2.25
N ILE A 53 -14.55 11.68 3.26
CA ILE A 53 -13.75 12.90 3.17
C ILE A 53 -12.70 12.75 2.08
N LEU A 54 -12.65 13.74 1.18
CA LEU A 54 -11.62 13.79 0.16
C LEU A 54 -10.30 14.27 0.75
N GLU A 55 -9.21 13.67 0.29
CA GLU A 55 -7.85 13.95 0.69
C GLU A 55 -7.02 14.32 -0.52
N GLN A 56 -5.78 14.76 -0.30
CA GLN A 56 -4.91 15.18 -1.40
C GLN A 56 -4.78 14.11 -2.49
N ASP A 57 -4.74 12.84 -2.10
CA ASP A 57 -4.62 11.72 -3.01
C ASP A 57 -5.86 11.49 -3.89
N ASP A 58 -6.99 12.14 -3.58
CA ASP A 58 -8.23 12.07 -4.36
C ASP A 58 -8.31 13.13 -5.47
N PHE A 59 -7.23 13.89 -5.73
CA PHE A 59 -7.16 14.95 -6.73
C PHE A 59 -6.01 14.71 -7.72
N ASP A 60 -6.19 15.11 -8.97
CA ASP A 60 -5.15 14.98 -10.00
C ASP A 60 -4.01 15.97 -9.78
N THR A 61 -4.32 17.14 -9.20
CA THR A 61 -3.35 18.20 -8.95
C THR A 61 -3.49 18.79 -7.55
N LEU A 62 -2.39 19.37 -7.06
CA LEU A 62 -2.39 20.09 -5.79
C LEU A 62 -3.31 21.32 -5.83
N GLU A 63 -3.43 21.97 -6.98
CA GLU A 63 -4.29 23.14 -7.17
C GLU A 63 -5.77 22.78 -7.00
N GLU A 64 -6.21 21.66 -7.57
CA GLU A 64 -7.58 21.14 -7.35
C GLU A 64 -7.85 20.84 -5.87
N TYR A 65 -6.91 20.24 -5.17
CA TYR A 65 -7.04 19.97 -3.74
C TYR A 65 -7.09 21.27 -2.92
N GLN A 66 -6.24 22.25 -3.21
CA GLN A 66 -6.27 23.54 -2.52
C GLN A 66 -7.60 24.25 -2.71
N LYS A 67 -8.15 24.26 -3.93
CA LYS A 67 -9.48 24.81 -4.20
C LYS A 67 -10.60 24.07 -3.45
N TYR A 68 -10.49 22.76 -3.31
CA TYR A 68 -11.40 21.97 -2.47
C TYR A 68 -11.33 22.41 -1.00
N LEU A 69 -10.13 22.63 -0.46
CA LEU A 69 -9.93 23.07 0.92
C LEU A 69 -10.52 24.46 1.20
N GLU A 70 -10.51 25.37 0.23
CA GLU A 70 -11.12 26.71 0.35
C GLU A 70 -12.63 26.63 0.63
N THR A 71 -13.29 25.64 0.03
CA THR A 71 -14.74 25.43 0.20
C THR A 71 -15.08 24.47 1.35
N HIS A 72 -14.08 23.79 1.93
CA HIS A 72 -14.23 22.80 3.00
C HIS A 72 -13.30 23.08 4.19
N PRO A 73 -13.46 24.20 4.92
CA PRO A 73 -12.51 24.67 5.93
C PRO A 73 -12.33 23.69 7.11
N LYS A 74 -13.30 22.81 7.39
CA LYS A 74 -13.15 21.75 8.42
C LYS A 74 -12.08 20.72 8.07
N VAL A 75 -11.71 20.57 6.81
CA VAL A 75 -10.62 19.68 6.36
C VAL A 75 -9.26 20.35 6.61
N GLN A 76 -9.15 21.68 6.47
CA GLN A 76 -7.92 22.43 6.71
C GLN A 76 -7.40 22.32 8.15
N THR A 77 -8.29 22.24 9.15
CA THR A 77 -7.88 22.13 10.56
C THR A 77 -7.14 20.81 10.87
N ARG A 78 -7.20 19.81 9.99
CA ARG A 78 -6.46 18.55 10.12
C ARG A 78 -5.00 18.65 9.70
N GLN A 79 -4.67 19.57 8.76
CA GLN A 79 -3.32 19.75 8.21
C GLN A 79 -2.34 20.41 9.18
N SER A 80 -2.82 21.18 10.18
CA SER A 80 -1.98 22.05 11.01
C SER A 80 -1.20 21.34 12.12
N ARG A 81 -1.32 20.03 12.27
CA ARG A 81 -0.57 19.26 13.28
C ARG A 81 0.53 18.39 12.67
N VAL A 82 1.35 18.99 11.83
CA VAL A 82 2.63 18.37 11.49
C VAL A 82 3.48 18.39 12.76
N SER A 83 3.66 17.24 13.36
CA SER A 83 4.64 17.06 14.43
C SER A 83 6.00 17.58 13.94
N ALA A 84 6.77 18.19 14.82
CA ALA A 84 8.12 18.67 14.51
C ALA A 84 9.04 17.48 14.21
N ASN A 85 8.87 16.88 13.05
CA ASN A 85 9.69 15.79 12.55
C ASN A 85 11.09 16.33 12.27
N LYS A 86 12.11 15.68 12.79
CA LYS A 86 13.49 15.97 12.39
C LYS A 86 13.59 15.77 10.88
N ASN A 87 13.78 16.85 10.13
CA ASN A 87 14.02 16.80 8.70
C ASN A 87 15.32 16.01 8.45
N VAL A 88 15.19 14.77 8.03
CA VAL A 88 16.33 13.97 7.58
C VAL A 88 16.53 14.24 6.10
N LYS A 89 17.70 14.72 5.71
CA LYS A 89 18.07 14.85 4.30
C LYS A 89 18.28 13.45 3.74
N ALA A 90 17.39 13.02 2.84
CA ALA A 90 17.55 11.80 2.09
C ALA A 90 18.13 12.12 0.69
N ALA A 91 19.13 11.36 0.27
CA ALA A 91 19.63 11.41 -1.10
C ALA A 91 18.94 10.35 -1.94
N ALA A 92 18.43 10.74 -3.10
CA ALA A 92 17.82 9.83 -4.07
C ALA A 92 18.79 9.60 -5.22
N THR A 93 18.99 8.32 -5.61
CA THR A 93 19.83 7.93 -6.74
C THR A 93 18.98 7.23 -7.78
N LEU A 94 19.05 7.70 -9.03
CA LEU A 94 18.42 7.02 -10.15
C LEU A 94 19.07 5.66 -10.38
N ARG A 95 18.30 4.59 -10.21
CA ARG A 95 18.79 3.22 -10.34
C ARG A 95 18.44 2.59 -11.68
N TYR A 96 17.19 2.77 -12.12
CA TYR A 96 16.70 2.19 -13.37
C TYR A 96 15.85 3.17 -14.16
N LYS A 97 15.94 3.09 -15.51
CA LYS A 97 14.99 3.70 -16.43
C LYS A 97 14.08 2.63 -17.00
N ILE A 98 12.76 2.75 -16.82
CA ILE A 98 11.77 1.84 -17.39
C ILE A 98 11.40 2.36 -18.77
N LYS A 99 11.37 1.46 -19.77
CA LYS A 99 11.07 1.79 -21.18
C LYS A 99 10.01 0.87 -21.77
N GLY A 100 9.26 1.38 -22.72
CA GLY A 100 8.33 0.62 -23.56
C GLY A 100 7.03 0.21 -22.87
N LEU A 101 6.68 0.79 -21.72
CA LEU A 101 5.35 0.57 -21.14
C LEU A 101 4.27 0.96 -22.15
N THR A 102 3.25 0.12 -22.27
CA THR A 102 2.15 0.29 -23.24
C THR A 102 1.03 1.21 -22.75
N ASN A 103 1.17 1.76 -21.55
CA ASN A 103 0.26 2.73 -20.96
C ASN A 103 1.05 3.86 -20.31
N THR A 104 0.53 5.09 -20.40
CA THR A 104 1.15 6.32 -19.88
C THR A 104 0.69 6.69 -18.47
N ALA A 105 -0.25 5.93 -17.87
CA ALA A 105 -0.70 6.16 -16.51
C ALA A 105 0.48 6.07 -15.52
N ALA A 106 0.38 6.82 -14.43
CA ALA A 106 1.40 6.82 -13.38
C ALA A 106 1.63 5.40 -12.82
N ILE A 107 2.91 5.08 -12.53
CA ILE A 107 3.28 3.87 -11.80
C ILE A 107 2.90 4.08 -10.34
N GLN A 108 2.09 3.18 -9.79
CA GLN A 108 1.61 3.26 -8.41
C GLN A 108 2.58 2.60 -7.43
N LYS A 109 3.11 1.44 -7.79
CA LYS A 109 4.11 0.70 -7.00
C LYS A 109 5.05 -0.05 -7.94
N THR A 110 6.24 -0.34 -7.46
CA THR A 110 7.27 -1.07 -8.20
C THR A 110 7.91 -2.12 -7.30
N TYR A 111 8.05 -3.35 -7.80
CA TYR A 111 8.90 -4.36 -7.20
C TYR A 111 10.13 -4.59 -8.07
N ILE A 112 11.32 -4.57 -7.48
CA ILE A 112 12.59 -4.77 -8.17
C ILE A 112 13.16 -6.14 -7.77
N GLY A 113 13.08 -7.09 -8.69
CA GLY A 113 13.71 -8.40 -8.57
C GLY A 113 15.14 -8.42 -9.15
N SER A 114 15.73 -9.60 -9.23
CA SER A 114 17.08 -9.79 -9.83
C SER A 114 17.08 -9.69 -11.35
N THR A 115 16.06 -10.18 -12.01
CA THR A 115 15.94 -10.28 -13.47
C THR A 115 14.89 -9.31 -14.03
N TYR A 116 13.83 -9.07 -13.27
CA TYR A 116 12.71 -8.26 -13.73
C TYR A 116 12.35 -7.18 -12.71
N ILE A 117 11.88 -6.05 -13.24
CA ILE A 117 11.09 -5.07 -12.50
C ILE A 117 9.62 -5.28 -12.84
N TYR A 118 8.78 -5.33 -11.81
CA TYR A 118 7.33 -5.34 -11.95
C TYR A 118 6.80 -3.97 -11.57
N VAL A 119 5.89 -3.44 -12.38
CA VAL A 119 5.25 -2.13 -12.12
C VAL A 119 3.75 -2.27 -12.23
N ILE A 120 3.02 -1.66 -11.31
CA ILE A 120 1.56 -1.61 -11.34
C ILE A 120 1.08 -0.22 -11.71
N GLN A 121 0.12 -0.14 -12.64
CA GLN A 121 -0.51 1.08 -13.13
C GLN A 121 -2.02 0.92 -13.08
N ARG A 122 -2.73 1.94 -12.60
CA ARG A 122 -4.20 1.96 -12.62
C ARG A 122 -4.72 2.30 -14.02
N ILE A 123 -5.77 1.59 -14.46
CA ILE A 123 -6.46 1.84 -15.73
C ILE A 123 -7.98 1.76 -15.47
N GLY A 124 -8.61 2.87 -15.13
CA GLY A 124 -9.99 2.87 -14.66
C GLY A 124 -10.12 2.15 -13.32
N SER A 125 -11.01 1.16 -13.22
CA SER A 125 -11.15 0.28 -12.06
C SER A 125 -10.18 -0.90 -12.10
N ASP A 126 -9.49 -1.13 -13.21
CA ASP A 126 -8.51 -2.20 -13.38
C ASP A 126 -7.11 -1.71 -13.02
N SER A 127 -6.22 -2.67 -12.77
CA SER A 127 -4.78 -2.45 -12.69
C SER A 127 -4.05 -3.28 -13.75
N ARG A 128 -2.94 -2.75 -14.24
CA ARG A 128 -2.01 -3.46 -15.12
C ARG A 128 -0.71 -3.71 -14.38
N LEU A 129 -0.36 -4.99 -14.19
CA LEU A 129 0.92 -5.42 -13.66
C LEU A 129 1.86 -5.77 -14.81
N SER A 130 2.75 -4.85 -15.16
CA SER A 130 3.73 -5.00 -16.25
C SER A 130 5.04 -5.57 -15.72
N ARG A 131 5.65 -6.47 -16.51
CA ARG A 131 6.97 -7.06 -16.26
C ARG A 131 7.98 -6.47 -17.24
N CYS A 132 9.10 -5.97 -16.72
CA CYS A 132 10.17 -5.32 -17.46
C CYS A 132 11.51 -6.04 -17.23
N LEU A 133 12.18 -6.48 -18.28
CA LEU A 133 13.48 -7.15 -18.21
C LEU A 133 14.60 -6.15 -17.90
N ILE A 134 15.38 -6.43 -16.87
CA ILE A 134 16.53 -5.61 -16.47
C ILE A 134 17.71 -5.89 -17.41
N ASN A 135 18.28 -4.82 -17.96
CA ASN A 135 19.56 -4.83 -18.67
C ASN A 135 20.37 -3.59 -18.26
N GLY A 136 21.38 -3.79 -17.42
CA GLY A 136 22.15 -2.70 -16.81
C GLY A 136 21.25 -1.77 -15.99
N SER A 137 21.24 -0.48 -16.28
CA SER A 137 20.42 0.54 -15.65
C SER A 137 19.06 0.77 -16.36
N THR A 138 18.68 -0.07 -17.30
CA THR A 138 17.42 0.02 -18.04
C THR A 138 16.58 -1.22 -17.79
N ALA A 139 15.26 -1.05 -17.62
CA ALA A 139 14.29 -2.13 -17.60
C ALA A 139 13.28 -1.94 -18.74
N THR A 140 13.22 -2.92 -19.65
CA THR A 140 12.37 -2.83 -20.86
C THR A 140 11.15 -3.73 -20.73
N TYR A 141 9.98 -3.16 -20.99
CA TYR A 141 8.71 -3.89 -20.99
C TYR A 141 8.77 -5.16 -21.82
N GLN A 142 8.23 -6.24 -21.28
CA GLN A 142 8.10 -7.54 -21.94
C GLN A 142 6.63 -7.91 -22.17
N ASP A 143 5.86 -7.90 -21.11
CA ASP A 143 4.46 -8.30 -21.09
C ASP A 143 3.76 -7.75 -19.83
N HIS A 144 2.46 -7.99 -19.71
CA HIS A 144 1.69 -7.62 -18.52
C HIS A 144 0.61 -8.65 -18.20
N MET A 145 0.10 -8.57 -16.97
CA MET A 145 -1.11 -9.20 -16.51
C MET A 145 -2.17 -8.13 -16.23
N THR A 146 -3.41 -8.36 -16.65
CA THR A 146 -4.54 -7.48 -16.33
C THR A 146 -5.22 -7.94 -15.05
N LEU A 147 -5.38 -7.04 -14.10
CA LEU A 147 -6.01 -7.24 -12.80
C LEU A 147 -7.35 -6.51 -12.82
N LYS A 148 -8.45 -7.23 -13.09
CA LYS A 148 -9.80 -6.64 -13.26
C LYS A 148 -10.38 -6.26 -11.90
N ASN A 149 -10.90 -5.02 -11.79
CA ASN A 149 -11.50 -4.46 -10.58
C ASN A 149 -10.55 -4.44 -9.36
N PHE A 150 -9.24 -4.34 -9.56
CA PHE A 150 -8.26 -4.23 -8.48
C PHE A 150 -8.10 -2.79 -7.98
N GLY A 151 -8.53 -1.81 -8.77
CA GLY A 151 -8.50 -0.40 -8.39
C GLY A 151 -7.10 0.20 -8.37
N HIS A 152 -6.91 1.18 -7.48
CA HIS A 152 -5.66 1.91 -7.34
C HIS A 152 -4.65 1.08 -6.53
N GLY A 153 -3.76 0.40 -7.21
CA GLY A 153 -2.84 -0.57 -6.62
C GLY A 153 -1.56 0.06 -6.06
N GLN A 154 -1.56 0.47 -4.80
CA GLN A 154 -0.34 0.95 -4.11
C GLN A 154 0.38 -0.17 -3.33
N THR A 155 -0.10 -1.39 -3.41
CA THR A 155 0.52 -2.59 -2.83
C THR A 155 1.03 -3.49 -3.94
N LEU A 156 2.30 -3.84 -3.89
CA LEU A 156 2.95 -4.82 -4.78
C LEU A 156 4.16 -5.42 -4.04
N GLU A 157 3.91 -6.43 -3.20
CA GLU A 157 4.91 -7.01 -2.31
C GLU A 157 5.19 -8.46 -2.69
N TRP A 158 6.36 -8.71 -3.25
CA TRP A 158 6.74 -10.05 -3.67
C TRP A 158 7.15 -10.94 -2.51
N PHE A 159 6.70 -12.19 -2.54
CA PHE A 159 7.11 -13.24 -1.60
C PHE A 159 7.04 -14.62 -2.24
N GLU A 160 7.68 -15.58 -1.59
CA GLU A 160 7.59 -17.00 -1.90
C GLU A 160 6.82 -17.72 -0.79
N HIS A 161 5.90 -18.60 -1.18
CA HIS A 161 5.14 -19.44 -0.28
C HIS A 161 4.85 -20.77 -0.95
N ASN A 162 5.14 -21.90 -0.25
CA ASN A 162 5.00 -23.26 -0.78
C ASN A 162 5.67 -23.42 -2.17
N SER A 163 6.91 -22.91 -2.31
CA SER A 163 7.70 -22.92 -3.57
C SER A 163 7.02 -22.22 -4.76
N LYS A 164 6.05 -21.35 -4.53
CA LYS A 164 5.41 -20.53 -5.54
C LYS A 164 5.64 -19.05 -5.26
N ALA A 165 5.86 -18.28 -6.32
CA ALA A 165 6.04 -16.83 -6.23
C ALA A 165 4.69 -16.11 -6.27
N TYR A 166 4.46 -15.21 -5.33
CA TYR A 166 3.25 -14.41 -5.21
C TYR A 166 3.57 -12.93 -5.07
N PHE A 167 2.54 -12.11 -5.30
CA PHE A 167 2.50 -10.72 -4.87
C PHE A 167 1.29 -10.50 -3.96
N TRP A 168 1.49 -9.83 -2.82
CA TRP A 168 0.40 -9.14 -2.14
C TRP A 168 0.00 -7.94 -2.98
N VAL A 169 -1.31 -7.74 -3.12
CA VAL A 169 -1.90 -6.65 -3.89
C VAL A 169 -3.18 -6.16 -3.20
N THR A 170 -3.52 -4.88 -3.39
CA THR A 170 -4.88 -4.41 -3.11
C THR A 170 -5.81 -4.82 -4.24
N CYS A 171 -7.08 -5.03 -3.92
CA CYS A 171 -8.12 -5.41 -4.87
C CYS A 171 -9.50 -4.91 -4.41
N LYS A 172 -10.56 -5.17 -5.19
CA LYS A 172 -11.92 -4.66 -5.03
C LYS A 172 -11.94 -3.13 -5.08
N ALA A 173 -12.02 -2.59 -6.28
CA ALA A 173 -12.08 -1.15 -6.54
C ALA A 173 -13.24 -0.49 -5.81
N ASN A 174 -13.00 0.58 -5.06
CA ASN A 174 -14.03 1.43 -4.47
C ASN A 174 -14.62 2.35 -5.55
N GLU A 175 -15.77 1.98 -6.09
CA GLU A 175 -16.43 2.70 -7.18
C GLU A 175 -16.94 4.09 -6.78
N ALA A 176 -17.08 4.37 -5.48
CA ALA A 176 -17.51 5.67 -4.97
C ALA A 176 -16.44 6.76 -5.15
N TYR A 177 -15.17 6.38 -5.38
CA TYR A 177 -14.06 7.32 -5.56
C TYR A 177 -13.57 7.35 -7.00
N LYS A 178 -13.22 8.57 -7.49
CA LYS A 178 -12.60 8.80 -8.81
C LYS A 178 -11.37 7.90 -9.01
N PHE A 179 -10.52 7.76 -8.00
CA PHE A 179 -9.29 6.98 -8.08
C PHE A 179 -9.46 5.48 -7.82
N LYS A 180 -10.68 5.03 -7.51
CA LYS A 180 -10.98 3.60 -7.40
C LYS A 180 -10.03 2.88 -6.44
N TRP A 181 -9.89 3.39 -5.22
CA TRP A 181 -9.04 2.79 -4.19
C TRP A 181 -9.38 1.32 -3.96
N GLY A 182 -8.39 0.46 -3.76
CA GLY A 182 -8.63 -0.91 -3.34
C GLY A 182 -9.18 -0.97 -1.91
N THR A 183 -10.16 -1.85 -1.65
CA THR A 183 -10.79 -2.03 -0.32
C THR A 183 -10.51 -3.39 0.29
N GLN A 184 -9.84 -4.28 -0.42
CA GLN A 184 -9.44 -5.61 0.03
C GLN A 184 -7.97 -5.86 -0.29
N ILE A 185 -7.37 -6.85 0.40
CA ILE A 185 -5.99 -7.27 0.20
C ILE A 185 -5.99 -8.75 -0.18
N GLY A 186 -5.36 -9.07 -1.29
CA GLY A 186 -5.25 -10.44 -1.79
C GLY A 186 -3.84 -10.79 -2.22
N ARG A 187 -3.66 -12.01 -2.71
CA ARG A 187 -2.42 -12.46 -3.31
C ARG A 187 -2.65 -13.03 -4.70
N ILE A 188 -1.70 -12.76 -5.59
CA ILE A 188 -1.71 -13.26 -6.97
C ILE A 188 -0.38 -13.91 -7.34
N GLN A 189 -0.44 -14.87 -8.27
CA GLN A 189 0.72 -15.30 -9.05
C GLN A 189 0.75 -14.53 -10.36
N TYR A 190 1.91 -14.02 -10.77
CA TYR A 190 2.03 -13.37 -12.07
C TYR A 190 1.87 -14.37 -13.20
N LYS A 191 0.99 -14.06 -14.15
CA LYS A 191 0.81 -14.82 -15.39
C LYS A 191 1.00 -13.89 -16.58
N ALA A 192 2.06 -14.12 -17.35
CA ALA A 192 2.33 -13.33 -18.56
C ALA A 192 1.15 -13.33 -19.53
N LYS A 193 0.73 -12.14 -19.96
CA LYS A 193 -0.45 -11.93 -20.85
C LYS A 193 -1.77 -12.46 -20.27
N GLY A 194 -1.81 -12.74 -18.96
CA GLY A 194 -3.00 -13.23 -18.27
C GLY A 194 -3.96 -12.11 -17.89
N SER A 195 -5.13 -12.53 -17.44
CA SER A 195 -6.12 -11.67 -16.81
C SER A 195 -6.76 -12.41 -15.65
N VAL A 196 -7.09 -11.70 -14.57
CA VAL A 196 -7.80 -12.25 -13.42
C VAL A 196 -8.71 -11.16 -12.83
N ASP A 197 -9.91 -11.54 -12.41
CA ASP A 197 -10.78 -10.67 -11.63
C ASP A 197 -10.48 -10.82 -10.13
N TYR A 198 -10.72 -9.74 -9.33
CA TYR A 198 -10.47 -9.81 -7.88
C TYR A 198 -11.30 -10.90 -7.18
N THR A 199 -12.44 -11.28 -7.73
CA THR A 199 -13.31 -12.35 -7.19
C THR A 199 -12.69 -13.73 -7.31
N GLU A 200 -11.76 -13.92 -8.25
CA GLU A 200 -11.11 -15.18 -8.56
C GLU A 200 -9.86 -15.46 -7.73
N ILE A 201 -9.41 -14.50 -6.91
CA ILE A 201 -8.17 -14.63 -6.11
C ILE A 201 -8.46 -14.82 -4.61
N PRO A 202 -7.61 -15.60 -3.90
CA PRO A 202 -7.61 -15.62 -2.45
C PRO A 202 -7.33 -14.21 -1.87
N ARG A 203 -8.23 -13.73 -1.01
CA ARG A 203 -8.18 -12.36 -0.48
C ARG A 203 -8.81 -12.24 0.89
N PHE A 204 -8.45 -11.19 1.63
CA PHE A 204 -9.09 -10.78 2.88
C PHE A 204 -10.23 -9.79 2.58
N SER A 205 -11.37 -10.01 3.22
CA SER A 205 -12.54 -9.14 3.23
C SER A 205 -12.82 -8.62 4.64
N HIS A 206 -13.84 -7.76 4.79
CA HIS A 206 -14.20 -7.13 6.08
C HIS A 206 -12.99 -6.42 6.71
N MET A 207 -12.30 -5.63 5.87
CA MET A 207 -11.05 -4.96 6.24
C MET A 207 -11.23 -3.94 7.36
N SER A 208 -12.46 -3.44 7.57
CA SER A 208 -12.80 -2.61 8.73
C SER A 208 -12.47 -3.28 10.07
N TYR A 209 -12.48 -4.60 10.11
CA TYR A 209 -12.15 -5.44 11.28
C TYR A 209 -10.71 -5.96 11.29
N ALA A 210 -9.87 -5.51 10.37
CA ALA A 210 -8.51 -5.99 10.22
C ALA A 210 -7.59 -5.48 11.35
N ASN A 211 -7.86 -5.90 12.59
CA ASN A 211 -7.08 -5.53 13.77
C ASN A 211 -7.14 -6.61 14.85
N LYS A 212 -6.33 -6.45 15.89
CA LYS A 212 -6.19 -7.44 16.97
C LYS A 212 -7.45 -7.59 17.82
N SER A 213 -8.18 -6.51 18.05
CA SER A 213 -9.43 -6.52 18.84
C SER A 213 -10.61 -7.09 18.06
N GLY A 214 -10.57 -7.03 16.71
CA GLY A 214 -11.68 -7.40 15.85
C GLY A 214 -12.84 -6.40 15.94
N THR A 215 -12.56 -5.12 16.25
CA THR A 215 -13.55 -4.04 16.28
C THR A 215 -13.49 -3.25 14.96
N SER A 216 -14.65 -2.84 14.44
CA SER A 216 -14.69 -2.06 13.21
C SER A 216 -14.02 -0.70 13.36
N ILE A 217 -13.33 -0.24 12.29
CA ILE A 217 -12.86 1.14 12.18
C ILE A 217 -13.93 2.06 11.57
N GLY A 218 -14.97 1.49 10.97
CA GLY A 218 -15.97 2.19 10.16
C GLY A 218 -15.99 1.67 8.72
N GLU A 219 -16.63 2.40 7.84
CA GLU A 219 -16.74 2.06 6.41
C GLU A 219 -15.42 2.34 5.69
N VAL A 220 -14.90 1.33 5.01
CA VAL A 220 -13.57 1.39 4.41
C VAL A 220 -13.53 2.26 3.15
N LYS A 221 -12.68 3.29 3.17
CA LYS A 221 -12.36 4.10 1.99
C LYS A 221 -11.31 3.39 1.13
N ARG A 222 -10.19 3.00 1.74
CA ARG A 222 -9.05 2.37 1.07
C ARG A 222 -8.22 1.50 2.00
N VAL A 223 -7.51 0.56 1.40
CA VAL A 223 -6.53 -0.26 2.10
C VAL A 223 -5.21 -0.30 1.35
N ASP A 224 -4.12 -0.51 2.09
CA ASP A 224 -2.81 -0.81 1.55
C ASP A 224 -2.08 -1.81 2.44
N ALA A 225 -1.03 -2.44 1.92
CA ALA A 225 -0.20 -3.37 2.68
C ALA A 225 1.28 -3.20 2.34
N ALA A 226 2.12 -3.57 3.30
CA ALA A 226 3.55 -3.71 3.09
C ALA A 226 4.07 -4.98 3.78
N LEU A 227 5.08 -5.60 3.19
CA LEU A 227 5.70 -6.83 3.67
C LEU A 227 7.06 -6.49 4.29
N SER A 228 7.40 -7.09 5.44
CA SER A 228 8.72 -6.92 6.03
C SER A 228 9.83 -7.45 5.10
N SER A 229 11.03 -6.92 5.25
CA SER A 229 12.18 -7.30 4.38
C SER A 229 12.51 -8.77 4.48
N ASP A 230 12.28 -9.42 5.64
CA ASP A 230 12.44 -10.85 5.84
C ASP A 230 11.21 -11.67 5.39
N ARG A 231 10.12 -11.00 4.95
CA ARG A 231 8.86 -11.55 4.47
C ARG A 231 8.07 -12.39 5.49
N LYS A 232 8.37 -12.27 6.77
CA LYS A 232 7.68 -13.00 7.84
C LYS A 232 6.49 -12.26 8.41
N LYS A 233 6.44 -10.95 8.18
CA LYS A 233 5.41 -10.07 8.71
C LYS A 233 4.79 -9.29 7.57
N VAL A 234 3.48 -9.08 7.64
CA VAL A 234 2.75 -8.18 6.75
C VAL A 234 2.01 -7.15 7.58
N PHE A 235 2.03 -5.93 7.11
CA PHE A 235 1.37 -4.80 7.71
C PHE A 235 0.17 -4.40 6.84
N PHE A 236 -1.01 -4.26 7.44
CA PHE A 236 -2.22 -3.73 6.80
C PHE A 236 -2.47 -2.32 7.29
N TRP A 237 -2.72 -1.44 6.36
CA TRP A 237 -3.12 -0.07 6.54
C TRP A 237 -4.54 0.09 6.01
N VAL A 238 -5.48 0.49 6.86
CA VAL A 238 -6.89 0.63 6.51
C VAL A 238 -7.33 2.04 6.89
N MET A 239 -7.90 2.77 5.94
CA MET A 239 -8.49 4.08 6.16
C MET A 239 -9.99 3.99 5.96
N ASP A 240 -10.75 4.55 6.92
CA ASP A 240 -12.19 4.68 6.80
C ASP A 240 -12.60 5.94 6.03
N ASN A 241 -13.91 6.11 5.81
CA ASN A 241 -14.49 7.25 5.11
C ASN A 241 -14.42 8.57 5.90
N THR A 242 -14.05 8.54 7.18
CA THR A 242 -13.82 9.72 8.03
C THR A 242 -12.35 10.13 8.09
N GLY A 243 -11.45 9.33 7.49
CA GLY A 243 -10.01 9.50 7.52
C GLY A 243 -9.35 8.96 8.78
N GLU A 244 -10.04 8.12 9.57
CA GLU A 244 -9.39 7.34 10.63
C GLU A 244 -8.54 6.24 10.00
N ILE A 245 -7.37 5.95 10.60
CA ILE A 245 -6.43 4.98 10.06
C ILE A 245 -6.18 3.88 11.09
N GLN A 246 -6.40 2.64 10.66
CA GLN A 246 -6.02 1.44 11.38
C GLN A 246 -4.68 0.91 10.85
N TYR A 247 -3.75 0.67 11.75
CA TYR A 247 -2.45 0.04 11.53
C TYR A 247 -2.46 -1.33 12.18
N SER A 248 -2.18 -2.39 11.43
CA SER A 248 -2.27 -3.77 11.94
C SER A 248 -1.16 -4.67 11.42
N PHE A 249 -0.54 -5.42 12.30
CA PHE A 249 0.64 -6.22 12.06
C PHE A 249 0.33 -7.70 12.19
N TYR A 250 0.67 -8.46 11.18
CA TYR A 250 0.33 -9.87 11.08
C TYR A 250 1.54 -10.76 10.84
N ASN A 251 1.45 -11.99 11.33
CA ASN A 251 2.32 -13.06 10.88
C ASN A 251 1.92 -13.47 9.45
N ALA A 252 2.83 -13.28 8.48
CA ALA A 252 2.56 -13.51 7.07
C ALA A 252 2.27 -14.97 6.74
N GLU A 253 2.94 -15.91 7.40
CA GLU A 253 2.73 -17.37 7.22
C GLU A 253 1.32 -17.78 7.64
N LYS A 254 0.86 -17.31 8.81
CA LYS A 254 -0.50 -17.60 9.29
C LYS A 254 -1.58 -17.04 8.34
N LEU A 255 -1.37 -15.83 7.80
CA LEU A 255 -2.30 -15.27 6.81
C LEU A 255 -2.29 -16.07 5.52
N ASN A 256 -1.11 -16.46 5.02
CA ASN A 256 -1.01 -17.29 3.83
C ASN A 256 -1.68 -18.65 3.99
N ALA A 257 -1.55 -19.29 5.16
CA ALA A 257 -2.23 -20.54 5.45
C ALA A 257 -3.78 -20.44 5.39
N GLU A 258 -4.34 -19.27 5.77
CA GLU A 258 -5.78 -19.04 5.59
C GLU A 258 -6.15 -18.82 4.11
N LEU A 259 -5.31 -18.13 3.34
CA LEU A 259 -5.53 -17.96 1.91
C LEU A 259 -5.35 -19.25 1.11
N ASP A 260 -4.47 -20.18 1.56
CA ASP A 260 -4.31 -21.51 0.95
C ASP A 260 -5.62 -22.30 0.94
N LYS A 261 -6.38 -22.24 2.04
CA LYS A 261 -7.69 -22.89 2.13
C LYS A 261 -8.66 -22.39 1.06
N LYS A 262 -8.48 -21.17 0.57
CA LYS A 262 -9.33 -20.54 -0.44
C LYS A 262 -8.89 -20.77 -1.90
N GLU A 263 -7.74 -21.37 -2.14
CA GLU A 263 -7.25 -21.63 -3.51
C GLU A 263 -8.23 -22.50 -4.33
N SER A 264 -8.83 -23.53 -3.71
CA SER A 264 -9.74 -24.46 -4.36
C SER A 264 -11.23 -24.21 -4.05
N GLU A 265 -11.55 -23.34 -3.09
CA GLU A 265 -12.94 -23.02 -2.75
C GLU A 265 -13.58 -22.08 -3.76
N GLU A 266 -14.91 -22.14 -3.92
CA GLU A 266 -15.68 -21.19 -4.72
C GLU A 266 -15.59 -19.78 -4.10
N SER A 267 -15.80 -19.68 -2.78
CA SER A 267 -15.63 -18.43 -2.05
C SER A 267 -14.16 -18.13 -1.79
N LYS A 268 -13.58 -17.22 -2.54
CA LYS A 268 -12.15 -16.86 -2.49
C LYS A 268 -11.77 -15.90 -1.36
N PHE A 269 -12.66 -15.55 -0.44
CA PHE A 269 -12.33 -14.60 0.61
C PHE A 269 -12.28 -15.19 2.01
N VAL A 270 -11.41 -14.62 2.85
CA VAL A 270 -11.29 -14.86 4.28
C VAL A 270 -11.72 -13.58 5.01
N PRO A 271 -12.77 -13.59 5.85
CA PRO A 271 -13.17 -12.39 6.56
C PRO A 271 -12.19 -12.06 7.70
N CYS A 272 -11.80 -10.80 7.85
CA CYS A 272 -10.94 -10.33 8.94
C CYS A 272 -11.60 -10.48 10.32
N THR A 273 -12.91 -10.72 10.38
CA THR A 273 -13.64 -11.09 11.61
C THR A 273 -13.32 -12.50 12.10
N SER A 274 -12.69 -13.35 11.29
CA SER A 274 -12.38 -14.72 11.67
C SER A 274 -11.37 -14.80 12.83
N SER A 275 -11.53 -15.79 13.70
CA SER A 275 -10.59 -16.04 14.81
C SER A 275 -9.17 -16.29 14.34
N ALA A 276 -9.00 -16.94 13.19
CA ALA A 276 -7.69 -17.24 12.61
C ALA A 276 -6.96 -15.95 12.20
N VAL A 277 -7.63 -15.01 11.50
CA VAL A 277 -7.03 -13.72 11.12
C VAL A 277 -6.73 -12.88 12.36
N LYS A 278 -7.65 -12.80 13.33
CA LYS A 278 -7.40 -12.11 14.60
C LYS A 278 -6.21 -12.68 15.37
N SER A 279 -6.06 -14.01 15.40
CA SER A 279 -4.92 -14.65 16.07
C SER A 279 -3.59 -14.48 15.33
N ALA A 280 -3.63 -14.24 14.01
CA ALA A 280 -2.45 -13.91 13.23
C ALA A 280 -1.99 -12.45 13.49
N CYS A 281 -2.87 -11.57 13.96
CA CYS A 281 -2.57 -10.20 14.31
C CYS A 281 -1.83 -10.14 15.64
N TYR A 282 -0.57 -9.72 15.63
CA TYR A 282 0.23 -9.60 16.86
C TYR A 282 0.22 -8.19 17.46
N GLY A 283 -0.15 -7.16 16.68
CA GLY A 283 -0.25 -5.79 17.15
C GLY A 283 -1.16 -4.95 16.26
N SER A 284 -1.81 -3.94 16.82
CA SER A 284 -2.58 -2.96 16.06
C SER A 284 -2.77 -1.67 16.85
N PHE A 285 -2.89 -0.55 16.14
CA PHE A 285 -3.25 0.74 16.73
C PHE A 285 -4.01 1.59 15.72
N ARG A 286 -4.68 2.65 16.20
CA ARG A 286 -5.42 3.60 15.37
C ARG A 286 -4.88 5.01 15.51
N GLN A 287 -5.02 5.78 14.44
CA GLN A 287 -4.88 7.23 14.47
C GLN A 287 -6.20 7.83 14.01
N SER A 288 -6.82 8.61 14.91
CA SER A 288 -8.04 9.34 14.56
C SER A 288 -7.75 10.37 13.48
N GLY A 289 -8.77 10.69 12.67
CA GLY A 289 -8.65 11.65 11.58
C GLY A 289 -8.08 13.01 12.01
N SER A 290 -8.30 13.46 13.26
CA SER A 290 -7.72 14.69 13.83
C SER A 290 -6.27 14.56 14.28
N ASN A 291 -5.79 13.34 14.59
CA ASN A 291 -4.46 13.06 15.14
C ASN A 291 -3.58 12.25 14.20
N ARG A 292 -4.07 11.94 13.00
CA ARG A 292 -3.27 11.23 12.02
C ARG A 292 -2.11 12.10 11.54
N VAL A 293 -0.98 11.46 11.30
CA VAL A 293 0.20 12.08 10.71
C VAL A 293 0.51 11.35 9.41
N LEU A 294 0.30 12.03 8.30
CA LEU A 294 0.69 11.58 6.97
C LEU A 294 1.64 12.62 6.37
N PRO A 295 2.73 12.21 5.70
CA PRO A 295 3.64 13.14 5.06
C PRO A 295 2.89 13.91 3.96
N ASN A 296 2.87 15.25 4.06
CA ASN A 296 2.11 16.12 3.16
C ASN A 296 0.62 15.73 3.04
N ASP A 297 0.00 15.28 4.12
CA ASP A 297 -1.40 14.82 4.18
C ASP A 297 -1.77 13.75 3.14
N SER A 298 -0.83 12.89 2.82
CA SER A 298 -0.90 11.96 1.70
C SER A 298 -0.27 10.61 2.06
N CYS A 299 -0.80 9.51 1.52
CA CYS A 299 -0.18 8.19 1.56
C CYS A 299 -0.04 7.65 0.12
N GLN A 300 1.14 7.83 -0.46
CA GLN A 300 1.49 7.39 -1.82
C GLN A 300 2.27 6.08 -1.84
N GLY A 301 2.63 5.55 -0.69
CA GLY A 301 3.31 4.27 -0.58
C GLY A 301 3.65 3.91 0.85
N LEU A 302 3.75 2.62 1.09
CA LEU A 302 4.06 2.02 2.37
C LEU A 302 5.25 1.08 2.23
N GLU A 303 6.09 1.06 3.28
CA GLU A 303 7.14 0.06 3.44
C GLU A 303 7.20 -0.39 4.90
N PHE A 304 7.64 -1.62 5.13
CA PHE A 304 7.67 -2.23 6.45
C PHE A 304 9.01 -2.91 6.70
N SER A 305 9.63 -2.64 7.86
CA SER A 305 10.91 -3.23 8.23
C SER A 305 10.75 -4.47 9.12
N ASP A 306 11.81 -5.25 9.23
CA ASP A 306 11.87 -6.42 10.14
C ASP A 306 11.76 -6.02 11.62
N GLY A 307 12.14 -4.79 11.96
CA GLY A 307 12.05 -4.21 13.30
C GLY A 307 10.73 -3.47 13.58
N ASP A 308 9.65 -3.83 12.88
CA ASP A 308 8.30 -3.27 13.05
C ASP A 308 8.19 -1.76 12.81
N SER A 309 9.14 -1.16 12.06
CA SER A 309 9.03 0.23 11.64
C SER A 309 8.27 0.33 10.31
N ILE A 310 7.31 1.24 10.28
CA ILE A 310 6.52 1.58 9.08
C ILE A 310 7.13 2.84 8.47
N TYR A 311 7.22 2.86 7.16
CA TYR A 311 7.57 4.05 6.39
C TYR A 311 6.38 4.41 5.50
N ILE A 312 5.90 5.64 5.64
CA ILE A 312 4.81 6.20 4.84
C ILE A 312 5.42 7.24 3.92
N ILE A 313 5.14 7.15 2.64
CA ILE A 313 5.58 8.10 1.63
C ILE A 313 4.37 8.91 1.20
N GLY A 314 4.49 10.22 1.13
CA GLY A 314 3.43 11.11 0.68
C GLY A 314 3.97 12.32 -0.09
N GLY A 315 3.07 13.01 -0.75
CA GLY A 315 3.30 14.19 -1.56
C GLY A 315 2.65 14.10 -2.94
N ALA A 316 1.92 15.14 -3.32
CA ALA A 316 1.34 15.27 -4.66
C ALA A 316 2.39 15.66 -5.71
N ALA A 317 1.98 15.62 -6.97
CA ALA A 317 2.78 16.17 -8.09
C ALA A 317 3.19 17.62 -7.81
N GLY A 318 4.49 17.91 -7.97
CA GLY A 318 5.07 19.23 -7.71
C GLY A 318 5.45 19.51 -6.25
N GLN A 319 5.04 18.69 -5.29
CA GLN A 319 5.51 18.77 -3.91
C GLN A 319 6.84 18.01 -3.71
N LYS A 320 7.63 18.46 -2.74
CA LYS A 320 8.73 17.62 -2.25
C LYS A 320 8.12 16.40 -1.55
N PRO A 321 8.48 15.19 -1.96
CA PRO A 321 7.98 14.00 -1.28
C PRO A 321 8.41 14.00 0.18
N GLY A 322 7.49 13.64 1.05
CA GLY A 322 7.74 13.42 2.46
C GLY A 322 7.82 11.92 2.75
N ILE A 323 8.63 11.56 3.74
CA ILE A 323 8.66 10.20 4.29
C ILE A 323 8.50 10.33 5.79
N ASP A 324 7.50 9.66 6.34
CA ASP A 324 7.31 9.52 7.79
C ASP A 324 7.67 8.10 8.21
N ARG A 325 8.30 7.97 9.37
CA ARG A 325 8.61 6.69 10.00
C ARG A 325 7.86 6.58 11.32
N LYS A 326 7.14 5.49 11.49
CA LYS A 326 6.52 5.07 12.75
C LYS A 326 7.18 3.79 13.24
N SER A 327 7.55 3.73 14.49
CA SER A 327 8.20 2.56 15.13
C SER A 327 7.66 2.34 16.52
#